data_460a64cd873a357e6c676e4b119aaade
#
_entry.id   460a64cd873a357e6c676e4b119aaade
#
_cell.length_a   1.000
_cell.length_b   1.000
_cell.length_c   1.000
_cell.angle_alpha   90.00
_cell.angle_beta   90.00
_cell.angle_gamma   90.00
#
_symmetry.space_group_name_H-M   'P 1'
#
loop_
_entity.id
_entity.type
_entity.pdbx_description
1 polymer ?
#
loop_
_entity_poly.entity_id
_entity_poly.type
_entity_poly.pdbx_seq_one_letter_code
_entity_poly.pdbx_strand_id
1 'polypeptide(L)'
;MKKSIIIIIITVFASWVTISKAQTPIADERTKLVFGAKAGANISNVYDAHGENFVADPKVGFAGGGFIGIPLGKYIGLQPELLFSQKGYQSTGTMLGATYSDTRTTSYLDIPLQVQFKPAEFITFLGGVQYSYLLHQKDVFAFGANSAVQDQAFKNDNARKNIFGAVFGIDVNVDHFIISGKACWDLQNNAGDGSSYTPRYKNIWFQLTVGFRLYN
;
A
#
# COMPACT_ATOMS: atom_id res chain seq x y z
N MET A 1 -27.32 -11.38 4.54
CA MET A 1 -26.43 -11.35 5.72
C MET A 1 -25.17 -10.48 5.54
N LYS A 2 -24.46 -10.49 4.38
CA LYS A 2 -23.24 -9.67 4.20
C LYS A 2 -23.46 -8.14 4.23
N LYS A 3 -24.59 -7.64 3.72
CA LYS A 3 -24.92 -6.20 3.72
C LYS A 3 -25.25 -5.66 5.12
N SER A 4 -25.84 -6.48 5.99
CA SER A 4 -26.19 -6.08 7.36
C SER A 4 -24.98 -5.93 8.28
N ILE A 5 -23.92 -6.71 8.06
CA ILE A 5 -22.68 -6.64 8.83
C ILE A 5 -21.91 -5.34 8.54
N ILE A 6 -21.90 -4.90 7.28
CA ILE A 6 -21.23 -3.65 6.86
C ILE A 6 -21.95 -2.43 7.49
N ILE A 7 -23.28 -2.43 7.55
CA ILE A 7 -24.05 -1.35 8.16
C ILE A 7 -23.80 -1.29 9.68
N ILE A 8 -23.68 -2.44 10.35
CA ILE A 8 -23.39 -2.50 11.79
C ILE A 8 -21.98 -1.97 12.08
N ILE A 9 -20.99 -2.27 11.25
CA ILE A 9 -19.63 -1.76 11.42
C ILE A 9 -19.59 -0.24 11.23
N ILE A 10 -20.31 0.30 10.25
CA ILE A 10 -20.39 1.74 9.99
C ILE A 10 -21.12 2.47 11.13
N THR A 11 -22.20 1.90 11.70
CA THR A 11 -22.93 2.51 12.82
C THR A 11 -22.15 2.46 14.13
N VAL A 12 -21.39 1.41 14.40
CA VAL A 12 -20.49 1.32 15.57
C VAL A 12 -19.37 2.34 15.47
N PHE A 13 -18.80 2.57 14.28
CA PHE A 13 -17.77 3.61 14.06
C PHE A 13 -18.36 5.02 14.19
N ALA A 14 -19.56 5.28 13.72
CA ALA A 14 -20.21 6.58 13.81
C ALA A 14 -20.56 6.98 15.26
N SER A 15 -20.84 6.02 16.14
CA SER A 15 -21.17 6.29 17.54
C SER A 15 -19.95 6.61 18.41
N TRP A 16 -18.73 6.29 17.98
CA TRP A 16 -17.50 6.63 18.70
C TRP A 16 -17.00 8.07 18.43
N VAL A 17 -17.51 8.71 17.39
CA VAL A 17 -17.10 10.08 17.02
C VAL A 17 -17.76 11.17 17.91
N THR A 18 -18.76 10.79 18.72
CA THR A 18 -19.51 11.77 19.54
C THR A 18 -19.02 11.92 21.00
N ILE A 19 -17.90 11.29 21.39
CA ILE A 19 -17.39 11.39 22.76
C ILE A 19 -16.47 12.59 22.92
N SER A 20 -17.01 13.62 23.57
CA SER A 20 -16.40 14.64 24.42
C SER A 20 -15.39 15.58 23.82
N LYS A 21 -15.85 16.71 23.35
CA LYS A 21 -15.07 17.95 23.41
C LYS A 21 -15.08 18.53 24.83
N ALA A 22 -14.23 18.04 25.71
CA ALA A 22 -13.80 18.79 26.88
C ALA A 22 -12.87 19.89 26.36
N GLN A 23 -13.26 21.16 26.49
CA GLN A 23 -12.55 22.34 26.01
C GLN A 23 -11.32 22.59 26.90
N THR A 24 -10.21 21.96 26.60
CA THR A 24 -8.89 22.56 26.83
C THR A 24 -8.47 23.23 25.52
N PRO A 25 -7.79 24.39 25.52
CA PRO A 25 -7.25 24.99 24.32
C PRO A 25 -6.21 24.00 23.75
N ILE A 26 -6.64 23.21 22.78
CA ILE A 26 -5.79 22.20 22.14
C ILE A 26 -4.76 22.99 21.35
N ALA A 27 -3.51 22.92 21.78
CA ALA A 27 -2.41 23.43 20.98
C ALA A 27 -2.49 22.79 19.59
N ASP A 28 -2.47 23.61 18.54
CA ASP A 28 -2.60 23.15 17.15
C ASP A 28 -1.51 22.12 16.82
N GLU A 29 -1.89 20.86 16.75
CA GLU A 29 -0.96 19.74 16.57
C GLU A 29 -0.32 19.70 15.19
N ARG A 30 -0.82 20.49 14.24
CA ARG A 30 -0.28 20.58 12.87
C ARG A 30 1.14 21.10 12.81
N THR A 31 1.60 21.81 13.84
CA THR A 31 2.95 22.40 13.93
C THR A 31 3.92 21.56 14.76
N LYS A 32 3.47 20.41 15.27
CA LYS A 32 4.31 19.50 16.06
C LYS A 32 5.01 18.49 15.18
N LEU A 33 6.21 18.07 15.60
CA LEU A 33 6.88 16.91 15.03
C LEU A 33 6.14 15.64 15.47
N VAL A 34 5.85 14.76 14.52
CA VAL A 34 5.06 13.56 14.77
C VAL A 34 5.90 12.34 14.41
N PHE A 35 5.96 11.35 15.31
CA PHE A 35 6.45 10.03 15.02
C PHE A 35 5.28 9.05 15.06
N GLY A 36 5.29 8.05 14.22
CA GLY A 36 4.20 7.09 14.25
C GLY A 36 4.54 5.76 13.61
N ALA A 37 3.69 4.79 13.90
CA ALA A 37 3.69 3.49 13.25
C ALA A 37 2.31 3.22 12.68
N LYS A 38 2.25 2.49 11.58
CA LYS A 38 1.00 2.10 10.92
C LYS A 38 1.08 0.68 10.37
N ALA A 39 -0.06 0.01 10.33
CA ALA A 39 -0.20 -1.32 9.74
C ALA A 39 -1.56 -1.47 9.07
N GLY A 40 -1.64 -2.33 8.07
CA GLY A 40 -2.85 -2.58 7.31
C GLY A 40 -2.64 -3.45 6.10
N ALA A 41 -3.37 -3.19 5.04
CA ALA A 41 -3.39 -4.01 3.84
C ALA A 41 -3.21 -3.18 2.55
N ASN A 42 -2.58 -3.81 1.57
CA ASN A 42 -2.58 -3.42 0.18
C ASN A 42 -3.60 -4.26 -0.59
N ILE A 43 -4.34 -3.63 -1.48
CA ILE A 43 -5.10 -4.30 -2.54
C ILE A 43 -4.39 -3.93 -3.82
N SER A 44 -3.60 -4.87 -4.35
CA SER A 44 -2.68 -4.63 -5.46
C SER A 44 -3.10 -5.38 -6.71
N ASN A 45 -2.79 -4.80 -7.85
CA ASN A 45 -2.93 -5.39 -9.17
C ASN A 45 -1.79 -4.88 -10.06
N VAL A 46 -1.80 -5.25 -11.33
CA VAL A 46 -0.84 -4.81 -12.33
C VAL A 46 -1.55 -4.04 -13.44
N TYR A 47 -0.81 -3.14 -14.07
CA TYR A 47 -1.25 -2.38 -15.24
C TYR A 47 -0.10 -2.23 -16.25
N ASP A 48 -0.40 -1.72 -17.44
CA ASP A 48 0.58 -1.51 -18.52
C ASP A 48 1.40 -2.79 -18.81
N ALA A 49 0.69 -3.94 -18.86
CA ALA A 49 1.30 -5.22 -19.17
C ALA A 49 1.53 -5.32 -20.68
N HIS A 50 2.80 -5.47 -21.07
CA HIS A 50 3.19 -5.65 -22.46
C HIS A 50 3.57 -7.11 -22.73
N GLY A 51 2.97 -7.69 -23.77
CA GLY A 51 3.40 -8.95 -24.34
C GLY A 51 2.57 -10.17 -23.98
N GLU A 52 1.56 -10.09 -23.12
CA GLU A 52 0.67 -11.22 -22.79
C GLU A 52 -0.77 -10.76 -22.54
N ASN A 53 -1.71 -11.52 -23.11
CA ASN A 53 -3.15 -11.39 -22.85
C ASN A 53 -3.49 -12.17 -21.57
N PHE A 54 -3.08 -11.68 -20.40
CA PHE A 54 -3.55 -12.25 -19.15
C PHE A 54 -4.44 -11.30 -18.38
N VAL A 55 -5.47 -11.84 -17.75
CA VAL A 55 -6.35 -11.09 -16.86
C VAL A 55 -5.79 -11.26 -15.45
N ALA A 56 -5.35 -10.16 -14.87
CA ALA A 56 -4.86 -10.14 -13.51
C ALA A 56 -5.97 -9.71 -12.54
N ASP A 57 -6.20 -10.53 -11.52
CA ASP A 57 -7.10 -10.22 -10.42
C ASP A 57 -6.35 -9.56 -9.26
N PRO A 58 -7.03 -8.64 -8.52
CA PRO A 58 -6.41 -8.00 -7.38
C PRO A 58 -6.03 -8.99 -6.28
N LYS A 59 -4.88 -8.73 -5.65
CA LYS A 59 -4.37 -9.49 -4.52
C LYS A 59 -4.26 -8.63 -3.27
N VAL A 60 -4.67 -9.19 -2.14
CA VAL A 60 -4.47 -8.58 -0.83
C VAL A 60 -3.09 -8.95 -0.28
N GLY A 61 -2.35 -7.95 0.21
CA GLY A 61 -1.06 -8.08 0.86
C GLY A 61 -0.99 -7.27 2.15
N PHE A 62 0.02 -7.49 2.96
CA PHE A 62 0.29 -6.74 4.18
C PHE A 62 1.04 -5.44 3.86
N ALA A 63 0.79 -4.39 4.65
CA ALA A 63 1.58 -3.16 4.68
C ALA A 63 1.77 -2.70 6.12
N GLY A 64 2.99 -2.31 6.50
CA GLY A 64 3.22 -1.78 7.84
C GLY A 64 4.63 -1.26 8.04
N GLY A 65 4.77 -0.30 8.95
CA GLY A 65 6.04 0.33 9.28
C GLY A 65 5.89 1.63 10.04
N GLY A 66 6.88 2.51 9.93
CA GLY A 66 6.95 3.78 10.63
C GLY A 66 6.92 5.00 9.71
N PHE A 67 6.58 6.14 10.28
CA PHE A 67 6.62 7.42 9.59
C PHE A 67 7.02 8.56 10.53
N ILE A 68 7.49 9.65 9.94
CA ILE A 68 7.80 10.88 10.64
C ILE A 68 7.07 12.02 9.92
N GLY A 69 6.24 12.77 10.65
CA GLY A 69 5.60 14.00 10.16
C GLY A 69 6.40 15.21 10.57
N ILE A 70 7.05 15.88 9.63
CA ILE A 70 7.89 17.06 9.85
C ILE A 70 7.10 18.29 9.42
N PRO A 71 6.66 19.16 10.35
CA PRO A 71 5.95 20.37 9.99
C PRO A 71 6.92 21.41 9.37
N LEU A 72 6.57 21.95 8.21
CA LEU A 72 7.21 23.12 7.63
C LEU A 72 6.42 24.39 7.93
N GLY A 73 5.22 24.22 8.46
CA GLY A 73 4.29 25.26 8.87
C GLY A 73 2.96 24.65 9.27
N LYS A 74 1.96 25.49 9.54
CA LYS A 74 0.64 25.03 9.97
C LYS A 74 -0.06 24.14 8.93
N TYR A 75 0.07 24.47 7.66
CA TYR A 75 -0.67 23.82 6.58
C TYR A 75 0.17 22.84 5.75
N ILE A 76 1.50 22.95 5.82
CA ILE A 76 2.42 22.19 4.97
C ILE A 76 3.42 21.43 5.84
N GLY A 77 3.75 20.23 5.45
CA GLY A 77 4.78 19.39 6.07
C GLY A 77 5.38 18.38 5.09
N LEU A 78 6.33 17.61 5.58
CA LEU A 78 6.90 16.47 4.90
C LEU A 78 6.62 15.21 5.71
N GLN A 79 6.39 14.09 5.03
CA GLN A 79 6.18 12.80 5.67
C GLN A 79 7.00 11.71 4.96
N PRO A 80 8.27 11.50 5.36
CA PRO A 80 8.98 10.28 5.03
C PRO A 80 8.40 9.09 5.81
N GLU A 81 8.35 7.93 5.14
CA GLU A 81 7.92 6.67 5.74
C GLU A 81 8.90 5.56 5.39
N LEU A 82 8.90 4.50 6.20
CA LEU A 82 9.59 3.25 5.94
C LEU A 82 8.61 2.11 6.19
N LEU A 83 8.20 1.42 5.11
CA LEU A 83 7.16 0.42 5.16
C LEU A 83 7.64 -0.91 4.58
N PHE A 84 7.36 -2.01 5.26
CA PHE A 84 7.30 -3.31 4.63
C PHE A 84 5.95 -3.43 3.90
N SER A 85 5.97 -3.83 2.63
CA SER A 85 4.81 -3.78 1.74
C SER A 85 4.77 -5.01 0.85
N GLN A 86 3.68 -5.76 0.92
CA GLN A 86 3.42 -6.87 0.02
C GLN A 86 2.48 -6.44 -1.11
N LYS A 87 2.87 -6.75 -2.34
CA LYS A 87 2.13 -6.47 -3.57
C LYS A 87 2.03 -7.75 -4.40
N GLY A 88 1.28 -7.72 -5.49
CA GLY A 88 1.20 -8.82 -6.43
C GLY A 88 -0.15 -8.88 -7.12
N TYR A 89 -0.38 -10.00 -7.79
CA TYR A 89 -1.61 -10.28 -8.53
C TYR A 89 -1.91 -11.78 -8.53
N GLN A 90 -3.12 -12.12 -8.94
CA GLN A 90 -3.54 -13.47 -9.25
C GLN A 90 -3.97 -13.52 -10.71
N SER A 91 -3.68 -14.63 -11.40
CA SER A 91 -4.18 -14.90 -12.74
C SER A 91 -4.77 -16.29 -12.76
N THR A 92 -5.98 -16.43 -13.29
CA THR A 92 -6.65 -17.71 -13.46
C THR A 92 -7.05 -17.89 -14.92
N GLY A 93 -6.96 -19.10 -15.41
CA GLY A 93 -7.36 -19.42 -16.78
C GLY A 93 -7.60 -20.90 -16.98
N THR A 94 -7.94 -21.28 -18.22
CA THR A 94 -8.13 -22.67 -18.60
C THR A 94 -7.14 -23.02 -19.72
N MET A 95 -6.35 -24.06 -19.53
CA MET A 95 -5.41 -24.56 -20.51
C MET A 95 -5.57 -26.08 -20.65
N LEU A 96 -5.73 -26.59 -21.86
CA LEU A 96 -5.93 -28.03 -22.15
C LEU A 96 -7.10 -28.65 -21.37
N GLY A 97 -8.18 -27.87 -21.11
CA GLY A 97 -9.37 -28.35 -20.38
C GLY A 97 -9.20 -28.41 -18.86
N ALA A 98 -8.04 -28.01 -18.31
CA ALA A 98 -7.81 -27.89 -16.88
C ALA A 98 -7.63 -26.43 -16.47
N THR A 99 -8.08 -26.07 -15.27
CA THR A 99 -7.91 -24.73 -14.70
C THR A 99 -6.48 -24.55 -14.21
N TYR A 100 -5.85 -23.45 -14.55
CA TYR A 100 -4.59 -23.01 -13.93
C TYR A 100 -4.80 -21.76 -13.09
N SER A 101 -3.96 -21.59 -12.09
CA SER A 101 -3.88 -20.39 -11.27
C SER A 101 -2.41 -20.02 -11.07
N ASP A 102 -2.07 -18.79 -11.33
CA ASP A 102 -0.76 -18.21 -11.03
C ASP A 102 -0.93 -17.09 -10.01
N THR A 103 -0.23 -17.18 -8.88
CA THR A 103 -0.28 -16.19 -7.82
C THR A 103 1.12 -15.67 -7.56
N ARG A 104 1.36 -14.42 -7.91
CA ARG A 104 2.61 -13.73 -7.61
C ARG A 104 2.48 -12.87 -6.35
N THR A 105 3.45 -13.02 -5.46
CA THR A 105 3.60 -12.20 -4.25
C THR A 105 4.99 -11.59 -4.24
N THR A 106 5.07 -10.26 -4.19
CA THR A 106 6.31 -9.52 -4.08
C THR A 106 6.32 -8.71 -2.79
N SER A 107 7.40 -8.82 -2.03
CA SER A 107 7.61 -8.08 -0.79
C SER A 107 8.65 -6.98 -1.03
N TYR A 108 8.31 -5.76 -0.64
CA TYR A 108 9.15 -4.58 -0.82
C TYR A 108 9.43 -3.89 0.49
N LEU A 109 10.56 -3.20 0.53
CA LEU A 109 10.80 -2.10 1.45
C LEU A 109 10.45 -0.82 0.70
N ASP A 110 9.33 -0.20 1.07
CA ASP A 110 8.84 1.03 0.47
C ASP A 110 9.28 2.24 1.30
N ILE A 111 9.83 3.25 0.63
CA ILE A 111 10.27 4.51 1.23
C ILE A 111 9.57 5.66 0.50
N PRO A 112 8.31 5.95 0.86
CA PRO A 112 7.62 7.12 0.33
C PRO A 112 8.14 8.40 0.99
N LEU A 113 8.35 9.44 0.18
CA LEU A 113 8.58 10.81 0.60
C LEU A 113 7.42 11.66 0.13
N GLN A 114 6.61 12.12 1.06
CA GLN A 114 5.33 12.78 0.79
C GLN A 114 5.33 14.20 1.33
N VAL A 115 4.71 15.10 0.59
CA VAL A 115 4.30 16.42 1.07
C VAL A 115 2.94 16.26 1.74
N GLN A 116 2.79 16.83 2.91
CA GLN A 116 1.54 16.96 3.65
C GLN A 116 0.88 18.30 3.34
N PHE A 117 -0.42 18.28 3.06
CA PHE A 117 -1.28 19.45 3.11
C PHE A 117 -2.34 19.23 4.18
N LYS A 118 -2.34 20.08 5.22
CA LYS A 118 -3.13 19.95 6.45
C LYS A 118 -4.14 21.10 6.57
N PRO A 119 -5.25 21.11 5.81
CA PRO A 119 -6.25 22.18 5.87
C PRO A 119 -6.95 22.26 7.24
N ALA A 120 -7.11 21.12 7.91
CA ALA A 120 -7.66 21.00 9.25
C ALA A 120 -6.86 19.97 10.07
N GLU A 121 -7.05 19.93 11.38
CA GLU A 121 -6.33 19.00 12.27
C GLU A 121 -6.69 17.55 12.02
N PHE A 122 -7.95 17.30 11.65
CA PHE A 122 -8.49 15.97 11.46
C PHE A 122 -8.21 15.37 10.06
N ILE A 123 -7.69 16.16 9.11
CA ILE A 123 -7.45 15.68 7.74
C ILE A 123 -6.11 16.16 7.19
N THR A 124 -5.39 15.26 6.56
CA THR A 124 -4.12 15.51 5.86
C THR A 124 -4.16 14.90 4.48
N PHE A 125 -3.91 15.69 3.45
CA PHE A 125 -3.67 15.19 2.11
C PHE A 125 -2.19 14.92 1.93
N LEU A 126 -1.88 13.81 1.27
CA LEU A 126 -0.52 13.34 1.02
C LEU A 126 -0.29 13.24 -0.48
N GLY A 127 0.88 13.67 -0.92
CA GLY A 127 1.29 13.48 -2.31
C GLY A 127 2.80 13.44 -2.43
N GLY A 128 3.32 12.51 -3.22
CA GLY A 128 4.77 12.40 -3.34
C GLY A 128 5.25 11.27 -4.22
N VAL A 129 6.54 11.00 -4.05
CA VAL A 129 7.24 9.92 -4.74
C VAL A 129 7.54 8.78 -3.77
N GLN A 130 7.66 7.58 -4.30
CA GLN A 130 7.99 6.40 -3.52
C GLN A 130 9.16 5.67 -4.18
N TYR A 131 10.13 5.29 -3.37
CA TYR A 131 11.15 4.34 -3.75
C TYR A 131 10.81 2.98 -3.14
N SER A 132 10.83 1.93 -3.95
CA SER A 132 10.52 0.56 -3.56
C SER A 132 11.71 -0.34 -3.84
N TYR A 133 12.21 -1.03 -2.82
CA TYR A 133 13.28 -2.02 -2.95
C TYR A 133 12.72 -3.43 -2.79
N LEU A 134 12.85 -4.26 -3.83
CA LEU A 134 12.36 -5.64 -3.82
C LEU A 134 13.19 -6.50 -2.87
N LEU A 135 12.53 -7.05 -1.84
CA LEU A 135 13.12 -7.95 -0.85
C LEU A 135 12.97 -9.41 -1.25
N HIS A 136 11.78 -9.78 -1.72
CA HIS A 136 11.43 -11.18 -1.97
C HIS A 136 10.32 -11.29 -3.00
N GLN A 137 10.36 -12.33 -3.84
CA GLN A 137 9.31 -12.68 -4.79
C GLN A 137 8.98 -14.16 -4.64
N LYS A 138 7.70 -14.47 -4.57
CA LYS A 138 7.16 -15.84 -4.53
C LYS A 138 6.10 -16.00 -5.60
N ASP A 139 6.30 -17.00 -6.45
CA ASP A 139 5.36 -17.40 -7.49
C ASP A 139 4.80 -18.78 -7.14
N VAL A 140 3.48 -18.90 -7.14
CA VAL A 140 2.77 -20.16 -6.92
C VAL A 140 1.95 -20.46 -8.16
N PHE A 141 2.37 -21.46 -8.90
CA PHE A 141 1.64 -21.95 -10.07
C PHE A 141 0.92 -23.25 -9.71
N ALA A 142 -0.39 -23.30 -9.93
CA ALA A 142 -1.20 -24.49 -9.74
C ALA A 142 -1.88 -24.88 -11.07
N PHE A 143 -1.80 -26.15 -11.44
CA PHE A 143 -2.44 -26.71 -12.63
C PHE A 143 -3.19 -27.99 -12.26
N GLY A 144 -4.52 -27.96 -12.33
CA GLY A 144 -5.36 -29.07 -11.89
C GLY A 144 -5.11 -29.43 -10.41
N ALA A 145 -4.75 -30.68 -10.13
CA ALA A 145 -4.43 -31.17 -8.77
C ALA A 145 -2.95 -30.97 -8.37
N ASN A 146 -2.10 -30.48 -9.29
CA ASN A 146 -0.68 -30.29 -9.04
C ASN A 146 -0.37 -28.81 -8.80
N SER A 147 0.46 -28.51 -7.80
CA SER A 147 0.97 -27.17 -7.55
C SER A 147 2.49 -27.16 -7.51
N ALA A 148 3.10 -26.17 -8.15
CA ALA A 148 4.52 -25.90 -8.06
C ALA A 148 4.72 -24.54 -7.36
N VAL A 149 5.56 -24.51 -6.34
CA VAL A 149 5.92 -23.28 -5.63
C VAL A 149 7.34 -22.91 -6.01
N GLN A 150 7.51 -21.74 -6.59
CA GLN A 150 8.82 -21.19 -6.88
C GLN A 150 9.07 -20.00 -5.94
N ASP A 151 9.95 -20.20 -4.99
CA ASP A 151 10.37 -19.21 -4.02
C ASP A 151 11.72 -18.64 -4.48
N GLN A 152 11.71 -17.43 -5.01
CA GLN A 152 12.91 -16.76 -5.52
C GLN A 152 13.32 -15.62 -4.58
N ALA A 153 14.14 -15.97 -3.60
CA ALA A 153 14.91 -14.96 -2.90
C ALA A 153 16.02 -14.43 -3.84
N PHE A 154 15.89 -13.22 -4.36
CA PHE A 154 16.95 -12.39 -4.98
C PHE A 154 17.74 -12.94 -6.18
N LYS A 155 17.49 -14.12 -6.69
CA LYS A 155 18.34 -14.76 -7.71
C LYS A 155 17.88 -14.56 -9.16
N ASN A 156 16.73 -13.92 -9.38
CA ASN A 156 16.31 -13.58 -10.73
C ASN A 156 16.95 -12.24 -11.12
N ASP A 157 18.03 -12.29 -11.86
CA ASP A 157 18.76 -11.11 -12.34
C ASP A 157 17.92 -10.20 -13.25
N ASN A 158 16.81 -10.70 -13.78
CA ASN A 158 15.91 -9.97 -14.66
C ASN A 158 14.83 -9.17 -13.91
N ALA A 159 14.63 -9.38 -12.61
CA ALA A 159 13.70 -8.60 -11.81
C ALA A 159 14.32 -7.26 -11.40
N ARG A 160 13.61 -6.16 -11.67
CA ARG A 160 14.03 -4.84 -11.20
C ARG A 160 13.88 -4.76 -9.67
N LYS A 161 15.02 -4.56 -9.00
CA LYS A 161 15.04 -4.47 -7.53
C LYS A 161 14.62 -3.09 -7.03
N ASN A 162 14.88 -2.05 -7.83
CA ASN A 162 14.68 -0.65 -7.48
C ASN A 162 13.58 -0.07 -8.37
N ILE A 163 12.46 0.31 -7.80
CA ILE A 163 11.32 0.84 -8.54
C ILE A 163 10.94 2.20 -7.94
N PHE A 164 10.78 3.20 -8.81
CA PHE A 164 10.18 4.48 -8.43
C PHE A 164 8.70 4.47 -8.75
N GLY A 165 7.93 5.03 -7.83
CA GLY A 165 6.49 5.14 -7.91
C GLY A 165 5.99 6.51 -7.50
N ALA A 166 4.69 6.73 -7.66
CA ALA A 166 3.97 7.88 -7.15
C ALA A 166 2.95 7.41 -6.10
N VAL A 167 2.68 8.29 -5.14
CA VAL A 167 1.75 8.05 -4.04
C VAL A 167 0.89 9.27 -3.81
N PHE A 168 -0.42 9.06 -3.69
CA PHE A 168 -1.38 10.06 -3.23
C PHE A 168 -2.27 9.44 -2.16
N GLY A 169 -2.63 10.23 -1.15
CA GLY A 169 -3.40 9.71 -0.04
C GLY A 169 -4.08 10.76 0.79
N ILE A 170 -4.89 10.23 1.71
CA ILE A 170 -5.61 11.01 2.71
C ILE A 170 -5.42 10.31 4.04
N ASP A 171 -5.02 11.07 5.04
CA ASP A 171 -4.98 10.65 6.43
C ASP A 171 -6.11 11.33 7.20
N VAL A 172 -6.92 10.53 7.89
CA VAL A 172 -7.91 10.99 8.86
C VAL A 172 -7.30 10.83 10.24
N ASN A 173 -7.17 11.94 10.94
CA ASN A 173 -6.51 12.04 12.24
C ASN A 173 -7.55 12.13 13.34
N VAL A 174 -7.50 11.22 14.32
CA VAL A 174 -8.37 11.22 15.50
C VAL A 174 -7.48 11.06 16.74
N ASP A 175 -7.21 12.16 17.42
CA ASP A 175 -6.24 12.22 18.52
C ASP A 175 -4.89 11.57 18.13
N HIS A 176 -4.50 10.51 18.82
CA HIS A 176 -3.29 9.74 18.51
C HIS A 176 -3.46 8.73 17.39
N PHE A 177 -4.68 8.48 16.93
CA PHE A 177 -4.92 7.50 15.87
C PHE A 177 -4.94 8.17 14.49
N ILE A 178 -4.56 7.39 13.48
CA ILE A 178 -4.58 7.78 12.08
C ILE A 178 -5.18 6.64 11.26
N ILE A 179 -6.10 6.98 10.37
CA ILE A 179 -6.60 6.09 9.32
C ILE A 179 -6.10 6.65 8.01
N SER A 180 -5.32 5.88 7.28
CA SER A 180 -4.65 6.31 6.05
C SER A 180 -5.12 5.50 4.87
N GLY A 181 -5.63 6.17 3.85
CA GLY A 181 -5.96 5.60 2.55
C GLY A 181 -5.06 6.19 1.46
N LYS A 182 -4.36 5.34 0.70
CA LYS A 182 -3.43 5.77 -0.34
C LYS A 182 -3.66 5.02 -1.65
N ALA A 183 -3.57 5.74 -2.76
CA ALA A 183 -3.43 5.18 -4.09
C ALA A 183 -1.97 5.33 -4.54
N CYS A 184 -1.39 4.23 -4.96
CA CYS A 184 0.02 4.13 -5.29
C CYS A 184 0.19 3.39 -6.62
N TRP A 185 1.21 3.78 -7.38
CA TRP A 185 1.54 3.10 -8.64
C TRP A 185 3.02 3.23 -8.97
N ASP A 186 3.56 2.16 -9.57
CA ASP A 186 4.92 2.15 -10.08
C ASP A 186 5.01 2.95 -11.39
N LEU A 187 6.05 3.76 -11.53
CA LEU A 187 6.34 4.50 -12.76
C LEU A 187 7.23 3.67 -13.70
N GLN A 188 7.91 2.67 -13.18
CA GLN A 188 8.84 1.81 -13.89
C GLN A 188 8.32 0.37 -13.93
N ASN A 189 8.69 -0.36 -15.00
CA ASN A 189 8.35 -1.76 -15.16
C ASN A 189 9.14 -2.65 -14.18
N ASN A 190 8.56 -3.79 -13.83
CA ASN A 190 9.15 -4.82 -12.96
C ASN A 190 10.39 -5.51 -13.55
N ALA A 191 10.59 -5.49 -14.87
CA ALA A 191 11.73 -6.09 -15.53
C ALA A 191 12.85 -5.07 -15.74
N GLY A 192 14.11 -5.49 -15.45
CA GLY A 192 15.26 -4.58 -15.44
C GLY A 192 15.86 -4.27 -16.81
N ASP A 193 16.04 -5.28 -17.67
CA ASP A 193 16.85 -5.20 -18.88
C ASP A 193 16.09 -5.39 -20.20
N GLY A 194 14.85 -5.81 -20.12
CA GLY A 194 14.01 -6.05 -21.29
C GLY A 194 14.26 -7.35 -22.03
N SER A 195 15.18 -8.19 -21.58
CA SER A 195 15.52 -9.48 -22.20
C SER A 195 14.74 -10.68 -21.63
N SER A 196 13.94 -10.47 -20.58
CA SER A 196 13.23 -11.51 -19.86
C SER A 196 11.98 -11.96 -20.60
N TYR A 197 11.74 -13.28 -20.64
CA TYR A 197 10.44 -13.87 -21.02
C TYR A 197 9.36 -13.59 -19.96
N THR A 198 9.70 -12.94 -18.87
CA THR A 198 8.75 -12.54 -17.81
C THR A 198 7.91 -11.36 -18.29
N PRO A 199 6.59 -11.39 -18.10
CA PRO A 199 5.71 -10.30 -18.48
C PRO A 199 6.17 -8.97 -17.87
N ARG A 200 6.20 -7.92 -18.68
CA ARG A 200 6.51 -6.57 -18.22
C ARG A 200 5.23 -5.92 -17.77
N TYR A 201 5.20 -5.48 -16.53
CA TYR A 201 4.07 -4.78 -15.94
C TYR A 201 4.55 -3.75 -14.92
N LYS A 202 3.64 -2.90 -14.50
CA LYS A 202 3.78 -1.98 -13.38
C LYS A 202 2.74 -2.35 -12.33
N ASN A 203 3.10 -2.23 -11.04
CA ASN A 203 2.12 -2.43 -9.98
C ASN A 203 1.28 -1.16 -9.78
N ILE A 204 0.02 -1.38 -9.45
CA ILE A 204 -0.90 -0.38 -8.92
C ILE A 204 -1.53 -0.97 -7.66
N TRP A 205 -1.65 -0.17 -6.61
CA TRP A 205 -2.30 -0.66 -5.39
C TRP A 205 -2.98 0.46 -4.61
N PHE A 206 -4.01 0.05 -3.92
CA PHE A 206 -4.65 0.85 -2.89
C PHE A 206 -4.18 0.32 -1.53
N GLN A 207 -3.71 1.21 -0.66
CA GLN A 207 -3.24 0.89 0.68
C GLN A 207 -4.18 1.49 1.71
N LEU A 208 -4.65 0.67 2.64
CA LEU A 208 -5.44 1.09 3.80
C LEU A 208 -4.70 0.67 5.07
N THR A 209 -4.38 1.64 5.92
CA THR A 209 -3.66 1.41 7.17
C THR A 209 -4.27 2.17 8.33
N VAL A 210 -4.13 1.60 9.52
CA VAL A 210 -4.41 2.27 10.80
C VAL A 210 -3.08 2.43 11.52
N GLY A 211 -2.88 3.58 12.16
CA GLY A 211 -1.64 3.88 12.85
C GLY A 211 -1.86 4.65 14.15
N PHE A 212 -0.76 4.79 14.87
CA PHE A 212 -0.67 5.54 16.10
C PHE A 212 0.41 6.60 16.00
N ARG A 213 0.12 7.82 16.50
CA ARG A 213 0.97 9.00 16.45
C ARG A 213 1.43 9.40 17.84
N LEU A 214 2.71 9.72 17.95
CA LEU A 214 3.32 10.35 19.11
C LEU A 214 3.76 11.76 18.72
N TYR A 215 3.42 12.73 19.54
CA TYR A 215 3.79 14.14 19.36
C TYR A 215 4.97 14.48 20.26
N ASN A 216 5.88 15.28 19.74
CA ASN A 216 6.98 15.86 20.51
C ASN A 216 6.83 17.39 20.56
#